data_b89a7eeb7bec487a6c813dba7f45ce8a
#
_entry.id   b89a7eeb7bec487a6c813dba7f45ce8a
#
_cell.length_a   1.000
_cell.length_b   1.000
_cell.length_c   1.000
_cell.angle_alpha   90.00
_cell.angle_beta   90.00
_cell.angle_gamma   90.00
#
_symmetry.space_group_name_H-M   'P 1'
#
loop_
_entity.id
_entity.type
_entity.pdbx_description
1 polymer ?
#
loop_
_entity_poly.entity_id
_entity_poly.type
_entity_poly.pdbx_seq_one_letter_code
_entity_poly.pdbx_strand_id
1 'polypeptide(L)'
;MSNFFSFDSSYRYEPVLRQIEQAVIDKDLAIFRRKVMEAIKQIVDQKDLSRAEIALTTRTSRSIAGQIFRGNCEKISTDRLLRIARRLGLKARLKFEVES
;
A
#
# COMPACT_ATOMS: atom_id res chain seq x y z
N MET A 1 -23.65 6.74 -14.64
CA MET A 1 -23.24 6.47 -15.17
C MET A 1 -23.02 5.79 -15.95
N SER A 2 -22.75 5.78 -16.28
CA SER A 2 -22.53 5.22 -16.94
C SER A 2 -22.09 4.49 -17.54
N ASN A 3 -22.11 4.28 -17.98
CA ASN A 3 -21.64 3.49 -18.51
C ASN A 3 -20.94 3.30 -19.28
N PHE A 4 -20.52 3.55 -19.42
CA PHE A 4 -19.89 3.50 -20.18
C PHE A 4 -19.24 2.83 -20.84
N PHE A 5 -19.02 2.44 -20.72
CA PHE A 5 -18.30 1.77 -21.19
C PHE A 5 -18.60 0.90 -22.01
N SER A 6 -18.95 0.80 -22.61
CA SER A 6 -19.07 -0.04 -23.34
C SER A 6 -18.54 -0.21 -24.38
N PHE A 7 -18.21 -0.26 -24.72
CA PHE A 7 -17.96 -0.36 -25.62
C PHE A 7 -17.41 -1.06 -26.54
N ASP A 8 -17.80 -1.39 -27.25
CA ASP A 8 -17.49 -2.17 -28.35
C ASP A 8 -16.51 -1.54 -29.22
N SER A 9 -16.70 -0.36 -29.60
CA SER A 9 -15.73 0.40 -30.34
C SER A 9 -14.51 0.71 -29.52
N SER A 10 -14.61 0.48 -28.25
CA SER A 10 -13.52 0.80 -27.36
C SER A 10 -12.33 -0.15 -27.49
N TYR A 11 -12.52 -1.32 -28.09
CA TYR A 11 -11.41 -2.26 -28.15
C TYR A 11 -10.24 -1.73 -28.99
N ARG A 12 -10.50 -0.80 -29.88
CA ARG A 12 -9.46 -0.15 -30.66
C ARG A 12 -8.54 0.68 -29.79
N TYR A 13 -9.08 1.27 -28.72
CA TYR A 13 -8.36 2.15 -27.82
C TYR A 13 -8.02 1.48 -26.51
N GLU A 14 -8.38 0.22 -26.39
CA GLU A 14 -8.21 -0.53 -25.15
C GLU A 14 -6.80 -0.47 -24.58
N PRO A 15 -5.73 -0.68 -25.40
CA PRO A 15 -4.39 -0.61 -24.83
C PRO A 15 -4.06 0.75 -24.20
N VAL A 16 -4.53 1.84 -24.82
CA VAL A 16 -4.30 3.18 -24.29
C VAL A 16 -5.06 3.36 -22.99
N LEU A 17 -6.34 2.94 -22.98
CA LEU A 17 -7.18 3.04 -21.79
C LEU A 17 -6.61 2.22 -20.65
N ARG A 18 -6.11 1.03 -20.94
CA ARG A 18 -5.48 0.19 -19.92
C ARG A 18 -4.26 0.85 -19.31
N GLN A 19 -3.46 1.51 -20.15
CA GLN A 19 -2.28 2.22 -19.67
C GLN A 19 -2.67 3.36 -18.74
N ILE A 20 -3.71 4.10 -19.08
CA ILE A 20 -4.20 5.20 -18.26
C ILE A 20 -4.75 4.67 -16.94
N GLU A 21 -5.56 3.63 -17.00
CA GLU A 21 -6.10 3.00 -15.80
C GLU A 21 -4.99 2.48 -14.89
N GLN A 22 -4.02 1.81 -15.49
CA GLN A 22 -2.92 1.25 -14.72
C GLN A 22 -2.12 2.34 -14.03
N ALA A 23 -1.89 3.45 -14.71
CA ALA A 23 -1.16 4.58 -14.13
C ALA A 23 -1.91 5.18 -12.94
N VAL A 24 -3.24 5.28 -13.04
CA VAL A 24 -4.08 5.78 -11.95
C VAL A 24 -4.05 4.80 -10.77
N ILE A 25 -4.20 3.52 -11.05
CA ILE A 25 -4.16 2.48 -10.03
C ILE A 25 -2.80 2.47 -9.33
N ASP A 26 -1.73 2.56 -10.10
CA ASP A 26 -0.38 2.57 -9.54
C ASP A 26 -0.16 3.76 -8.62
N LYS A 27 -0.68 4.91 -9.01
CA LYS A 27 -0.58 6.12 -8.20
C LYS A 27 -1.36 5.99 -6.90
N ASP A 28 -2.59 5.50 -7.00
CA ASP A 28 -3.44 5.29 -5.83
C ASP A 28 -2.80 4.27 -4.89
N LEU A 29 -2.25 3.20 -5.45
CA LEU A 29 -1.58 2.17 -4.67
C LEU A 29 -0.35 2.73 -3.96
N ALA A 30 0.43 3.55 -4.64
CA ALA A 30 1.62 4.14 -4.04
C ALA A 30 1.25 5.04 -2.87
N ILE A 31 0.18 5.81 -2.99
CA ILE A 31 -0.31 6.67 -1.92
C ILE A 31 -0.78 5.82 -0.74
N PHE A 32 -1.54 4.76 -1.03
CA PHE A 32 -2.04 3.86 0.00
C PHE A 32 -0.89 3.20 0.76
N ARG A 33 0.09 2.67 0.04
CA ARG A 33 1.25 2.01 0.64
C ARG A 33 2.02 2.96 1.55
N ARG A 34 2.19 4.20 1.10
CA ARG A 34 2.89 5.20 1.89
C ARG A 34 2.15 5.51 3.18
N LYS A 35 0.82 5.64 3.10
CA LYS A 35 0.01 5.90 4.28
C LYS A 35 0.06 4.75 5.27
N VAL A 36 0.06 3.52 4.77
CA VAL A 36 0.20 2.34 5.64
C VAL A 36 1.55 2.37 6.34
N MET A 37 2.61 2.66 5.59
CA MET A 37 3.95 2.74 6.18
C MET A 37 4.07 3.85 7.21
N GLU A 38 3.45 5.00 6.96
CA GLU A 38 3.44 6.11 7.93
C GLU A 38 2.79 5.68 9.24
N ALA A 39 1.68 4.96 9.16
CA ALA A 39 0.99 4.46 10.35
C ALA A 39 1.86 3.44 11.08
N ILE A 40 2.51 2.55 10.35
CA ILE A 40 3.43 1.57 10.91
C ILE A 40 4.57 2.29 11.65
N LYS A 41 5.18 3.26 10.98
CA LYS A 41 6.29 4.01 11.54
C LYS A 41 5.88 4.75 12.80
N GLN A 42 4.68 5.29 12.81
CA GLN A 42 4.14 5.97 13.97
C GLN A 42 4.08 5.05 15.20
N ILE A 43 3.60 3.81 15.00
CA ILE A 43 3.55 2.83 16.09
C ILE A 43 4.95 2.44 16.54
N VAL A 44 5.85 2.24 15.60
CA VAL A 44 7.24 1.90 15.91
C VAL A 44 7.88 2.99 16.77
N ASP A 45 7.65 4.25 16.41
CA ASP A 45 8.22 5.37 17.15
C ASP A 45 7.55 5.55 18.51
N GLN A 46 6.24 5.41 18.57
CA GLN A 46 5.51 5.54 19.84
C GLN A 46 5.92 4.49 20.85
N LYS A 47 6.17 3.28 20.40
CA LYS A 47 6.56 2.18 21.27
C LYS A 47 8.07 2.04 21.40
N ASP A 48 8.80 2.91 20.72
CA ASP A 48 10.27 2.91 20.74
C ASP A 48 10.84 1.53 20.43
N LEU A 49 10.35 0.91 19.36
CA LEU A 49 10.75 -0.44 18.98
C LEU A 49 12.10 -0.43 18.29
N SER A 50 12.99 -1.32 18.73
CA SER A 50 14.25 -1.55 18.04
C SER A 50 14.01 -2.40 16.80
N ARG A 51 15.02 -2.47 15.93
CA ARG A 51 14.93 -3.32 14.72
C ARG A 51 14.66 -4.77 15.09
N ALA A 52 15.32 -5.26 16.13
CA ALA A 52 15.13 -6.63 16.58
C ALA A 52 13.71 -6.86 17.07
N GLU A 53 13.16 -5.90 17.80
CA GLU A 53 11.79 -5.99 18.30
C GLU A 53 10.78 -5.93 17.16
N ILE A 54 11.04 -5.09 16.14
CA ILE A 54 10.21 -5.04 14.96
C ILE A 54 10.21 -6.39 14.26
N ALA A 55 11.38 -6.97 14.07
CA ALA A 55 11.50 -8.27 13.41
C ALA A 55 10.70 -9.34 14.14
N LEU A 56 10.78 -9.37 15.46
CA LEU A 56 10.05 -10.35 16.28
C LEU A 56 8.54 -10.10 16.22
N THR A 57 8.12 -8.87 16.43
CA THR A 57 6.70 -8.53 16.48
C THR A 57 6.01 -8.75 15.15
N THR A 58 6.66 -8.35 14.07
CA THR A 58 6.07 -8.42 12.73
C THR A 58 6.40 -9.72 12.01
N ARG A 59 7.24 -10.57 12.62
CA ARG A 59 7.69 -11.84 12.03
C ARG A 59 8.31 -11.64 10.67
N THR A 60 9.21 -10.69 10.60
CA THR A 60 9.93 -10.39 9.36
C THR A 60 11.43 -10.60 9.56
N SER A 61 12.15 -10.60 8.44
CA SER A 61 13.60 -10.69 8.48
C SER A 61 14.20 -9.39 9.01
N ARG A 62 15.46 -9.43 9.39
CA ARG A 62 16.16 -8.23 9.83
C ARG A 62 16.21 -7.18 8.73
N SER A 63 16.34 -7.62 7.48
CA SER A 63 16.35 -6.71 6.33
C SER A 63 15.03 -5.94 6.22
N ILE A 64 13.92 -6.65 6.31
CA ILE A 64 12.59 -6.04 6.27
C ILE A 64 12.37 -5.14 7.49
N ALA A 65 12.77 -5.61 8.66
CA ALA A 65 12.66 -4.80 9.88
C ALA A 65 13.45 -3.51 9.77
N GLY A 66 14.61 -3.56 9.13
CA GLY A 66 15.41 -2.37 8.86
C GLY A 66 14.70 -1.39 7.94
N GLN A 67 13.98 -1.89 6.92
CA GLN A 67 13.18 -1.05 6.04
C GLN A 67 12.04 -0.39 6.82
N ILE A 68 11.38 -1.16 7.67
CA ILE A 68 10.30 -0.63 8.53
C ILE A 68 10.85 0.45 9.46
N PHE A 69 11.98 0.18 10.08
CA PHE A 69 12.61 1.11 11.00
C PHE A 69 12.91 2.46 10.33
N ARG A 70 13.30 2.41 9.06
CA ARG A 70 13.57 3.61 8.28
C ARG A 70 12.34 4.21 7.62
N GLY A 71 11.19 3.52 7.69
CA GLY A 71 9.96 3.99 7.06
C GLY A 71 9.95 3.84 5.54
N ASN A 72 10.76 2.91 5.02
CA ASN A 72 10.88 2.69 3.58
C ASN A 72 10.03 1.51 3.15
N CYS A 73 8.99 1.76 2.34
CA CYS A 73 8.05 0.73 1.91
C CYS A 73 8.32 0.19 0.51
N GLU A 74 9.29 0.74 -0.20
CA GLU A 74 9.47 0.41 -1.61
C GLU A 74 9.77 -1.06 -1.87
N LYS A 75 10.51 -1.71 -1.00
CA LYS A 75 10.90 -3.10 -1.16
C LYS A 75 10.00 -4.09 -0.45
N ILE A 76 8.89 -3.60 0.07
CA ILE A 76 7.94 -4.43 0.80
C ILE A 76 6.65 -4.47 -0.01
N SER A 77 6.14 -5.67 -0.29
CA SER A 77 4.90 -5.81 -1.05
C SER A 77 3.72 -5.25 -0.25
N THR A 78 2.68 -4.85 -0.94
CA THR A 78 1.47 -4.33 -0.30
C THR A 78 0.88 -5.34 0.67
N ASP A 79 0.81 -6.60 0.24
CA ASP A 79 0.30 -7.67 1.08
C ASP A 79 1.10 -7.78 2.38
N ARG A 80 2.42 -7.73 2.27
CA ARG A 80 3.28 -7.81 3.44
C ARG A 80 3.13 -6.59 4.34
N LEU A 81 2.99 -5.40 3.76
CA LEU A 81 2.75 -4.19 4.53
C LEU A 81 1.48 -4.31 5.37
N LEU A 82 0.43 -4.84 4.78
CA LEU A 82 -0.83 -5.02 5.50
C LEU A 82 -0.70 -6.04 6.62
N ARG A 83 0.05 -7.11 6.39
CA ARG A 83 0.32 -8.09 7.44
C ARG A 83 1.13 -7.50 8.59
N ILE A 84 2.14 -6.72 8.25
CA ILE A 84 2.97 -6.05 9.25
C ILE A 84 2.09 -5.11 10.09
N ALA A 85 1.26 -4.31 9.43
CA ALA A 85 0.36 -3.40 10.11
C ALA A 85 -0.55 -4.15 11.09
N ARG A 86 -1.12 -5.26 10.65
CA ARG A 86 -2.00 -6.05 11.50
C ARG A 86 -1.26 -6.62 12.72
N ARG A 87 -0.04 -7.06 12.52
CA ARG A 87 0.77 -7.60 13.63
C ARG A 87 1.16 -6.53 14.63
N LEU A 88 1.16 -5.28 14.21
CA LEU A 88 1.38 -4.15 15.10
C LEU A 88 0.09 -3.60 15.70
N GLY A 89 -1.04 -4.27 15.44
CA GLY A 89 -2.33 -3.85 15.99
C GLY A 89 -3.06 -2.82 15.17
N LEU A 90 -2.59 -2.52 13.97
CA LEU A 90 -3.25 -1.56 13.09
C LEU A 90 -4.26 -2.25 12.21
N LYS A 91 -5.30 -1.52 11.85
CA LYS A 91 -6.33 -2.00 10.96
C LYS A 91 -6.41 -1.06 9.76
N ALA A 92 -6.14 -1.60 8.58
CA ALA A 92 -6.23 -0.82 7.35
C ALA A 92 -7.69 -0.77 6.90
N ARG A 93 -8.14 0.42 6.54
CA ARG A 93 -9.47 0.61 5.97
C ARG A 93 -9.34 1.31 4.64
N LEU A 94 -9.98 0.76 3.62
CA LEU A 94 -10.04 1.36 2.30
C LEU A 94 -11.32 2.16 2.20
N LYS A 95 -11.15 3.42 1.78
CA LYS A 95 -12.27 4.31 1.59
C LYS A 95 -12.29 4.72 0.13
N PHE A 96 -13.39 4.44 -0.54
CA PHE A 96 -13.56 4.82 -1.94
C PHE A 96 -14.35 6.11 -2.01
N GLU A 97 -13.87 7.03 -2.83
CA GLU A 97 -14.55 8.29 -3.07
C GLU A 97 -14.99 8.35 -4.51
N VAL A 98 -16.14 8.94 -4.74
CA VAL A 98 -16.65 9.14 -6.10
C VAL A 98 -16.01 10.42 -6.64
N GLU A 99 -15.31 10.29 -7.76
CA GLU A 99 -14.79 11.46 -8.45
C GLU A 99 -15.90 12.15 -9.21
N SER A 100 -15.93 13.46 -9.13
CA SER A 100 -16.95 14.24 -9.83
C SER A 100 -16.33 15.15 -10.87
#